data_a2d2383b78eda7ea55a1ebcf3a7f71bc
#
_entry.id   a2d2383b78eda7ea55a1ebcf3a7f71bc
#
_cell.length_a   1.000
_cell.length_b   1.000
_cell.length_c   1.000
_cell.angle_alpha   90.00
_cell.angle_beta   90.00
_cell.angle_gamma   90.00
#
_symmetry.space_group_name_H-M   'P 1'
#
loop_
_entity.id
_entity.type
_entity.pdbx_description
1 polymer ?
#
loop_
_entity_poly.entity_id
_entity_poly.type
_entity_poly.pdbx_seq_one_letter_code
_entity_poly.pdbx_strand_id
1 'polypeptide(L)'
;MTPEESNLSELLEFAENLADTAEVPVLSHFRSKLDIEDKSDSSPVTVADRDAESRMREMIQSRFPDHGIIGEEYGNLNPESPWTWVLDPIDGTRAFITGNPLFGTLIGLMYEGEPMIGVIHAPATGERWAAAKNFGCTYQDRNNPNRSCKTSGKTEFSETFLYSTDPSMFDEIQAARLHPIEKKVKNRRYGGDCYLYGMLASGWIDLVIEASMKLFDVMALIPVCLLYTSDAADE
;
A
#
# COMPACT_ATOMS: atom_id res chain seq x y z
N MET A 1 -22.06 -15.67 -3.35
CA MET A 1 -22.62 -14.81 -2.28
C MET A 1 -21.60 -13.69 -2.06
N THR A 2 -21.98 -12.47 -2.32
CA THR A 2 -21.12 -11.33 -1.95
C THR A 2 -20.89 -11.33 -0.44
N PRO A 3 -19.68 -11.00 0.04
CA PRO A 3 -19.43 -10.89 1.47
C PRO A 3 -20.42 -9.92 2.12
N GLU A 4 -21.00 -10.30 3.25
CA GLU A 4 -21.84 -9.38 4.03
C GLU A 4 -20.95 -8.27 4.63
N GLU A 5 -21.48 -7.07 4.77
CA GLU A 5 -20.74 -5.91 5.32
C GLU A 5 -20.18 -6.18 6.73
N SER A 6 -20.90 -6.93 7.57
CA SER A 6 -20.44 -7.34 8.90
C SER A 6 -19.14 -8.15 8.85
N ASN A 7 -18.97 -8.99 7.82
CA ASN A 7 -17.76 -9.77 7.62
C ASN A 7 -16.56 -8.88 7.17
N LEU A 8 -16.81 -7.87 6.31
CA LEU A 8 -15.75 -6.96 5.86
C LEU A 8 -15.20 -6.09 7.00
N SER A 9 -16.02 -5.68 7.96
CA SER A 9 -15.56 -4.92 9.13
C SER A 9 -14.61 -5.76 10.00
N GLU A 10 -14.93 -7.04 10.27
CA GLU A 10 -14.06 -7.95 11.03
C GLU A 10 -12.75 -8.22 10.28
N LEU A 11 -12.83 -8.40 8.95
CA LEU A 11 -11.66 -8.64 8.11
C LEU A 11 -10.76 -7.39 8.01
N LEU A 12 -11.34 -6.18 8.01
CA LEU A 12 -10.58 -4.92 8.06
C LEU A 12 -9.83 -4.78 9.39
N GLU A 13 -10.49 -5.02 10.51
CA GLU A 13 -9.85 -5.02 11.84
C GLU A 13 -8.71 -6.05 11.90
N PHE A 14 -8.90 -7.22 11.30
CA PHE A 14 -7.85 -8.22 11.22
C PHE A 14 -6.67 -7.76 10.34
N ALA A 15 -6.92 -7.06 9.22
CA ALA A 15 -5.88 -6.49 8.38
C ALA A 15 -5.06 -5.42 9.14
N GLU A 16 -5.72 -4.59 9.95
CA GLU A 16 -5.04 -3.62 10.81
C GLU A 16 -4.17 -4.31 11.88
N ASN A 17 -4.64 -5.42 12.47
CA ASN A 17 -3.85 -6.23 13.41
C ASN A 17 -2.64 -6.93 12.74
N LEU A 18 -2.75 -7.31 11.46
CA LEU A 18 -1.59 -7.78 10.68
C LEU A 18 -0.54 -6.68 10.54
N ALA A 19 -0.97 -5.44 10.27
CA ALA A 19 -0.06 -4.29 10.18
C ALA A 19 0.66 -4.02 11.50
N ASP A 20 -0.04 -4.09 12.65
CA ASP A 20 0.56 -3.96 13.98
C ASP A 20 1.59 -5.07 14.25
N THR A 21 1.31 -6.29 13.78
CA THR A 21 2.23 -7.42 13.93
C THR A 21 3.49 -7.24 13.08
N ALA A 22 3.35 -6.75 11.86
CA ALA A 22 4.46 -6.46 10.96
C ALA A 22 5.32 -5.28 11.46
N GLU A 23 4.73 -4.27 12.09
CA GLU A 23 5.45 -3.11 12.61
C GLU A 23 6.60 -3.50 13.53
N VAL A 24 6.42 -4.52 14.37
CA VAL A 24 7.42 -4.92 15.39
C VAL A 24 8.77 -5.30 14.78
N PRO A 25 8.87 -6.29 13.86
CA PRO A 25 10.14 -6.61 13.22
C PRO A 25 10.65 -5.48 12.33
N VAL A 26 9.77 -4.80 11.60
CA VAL A 26 10.14 -3.70 10.70
C VAL A 26 10.85 -2.59 11.48
N LEU A 27 10.26 -2.07 12.55
CA LEU A 27 10.85 -0.98 13.33
C LEU A 27 12.10 -1.42 14.11
N SER A 28 12.18 -2.69 14.53
CA SER A 28 13.38 -3.19 15.24
C SER A 28 14.63 -3.16 14.37
N HIS A 29 14.47 -3.25 13.06
CA HIS A 29 15.55 -3.24 12.09
C HIS A 29 15.75 -1.87 11.41
N PHE A 30 14.76 -0.97 11.45
CA PHE A 30 14.87 0.34 10.81
C PHE A 30 16.02 1.16 11.41
N ARG A 31 16.88 1.69 10.53
CA ARG A 31 18.11 2.44 10.90
C ARG A 31 19.10 1.65 11.78
N SER A 32 19.03 0.33 11.74
CA SER A 32 20.03 -0.56 12.35
C SER A 32 21.08 -0.99 11.31
N LYS A 33 22.09 -1.75 11.75
CA LYS A 33 23.01 -2.41 10.83
C LYS A 33 22.29 -3.62 10.21
N LEU A 34 21.99 -3.53 8.93
CA LEU A 34 21.30 -4.57 8.17
C LEU A 34 22.27 -5.38 7.33
N ASP A 35 22.07 -6.69 7.28
CA ASP A 35 22.59 -7.53 6.21
C ASP A 35 21.56 -7.45 5.05
N ILE A 36 21.99 -6.83 3.95
CA ILE A 36 21.17 -6.62 2.76
C ILE A 36 21.52 -7.71 1.75
N GLU A 37 20.52 -8.41 1.27
CA GLU A 37 20.63 -9.36 0.17
C GLU A 37 19.96 -8.78 -1.08
N ASP A 38 20.53 -9.06 -2.25
CA ASP A 38 19.88 -8.72 -3.52
C ASP A 38 19.07 -9.91 -4.01
N LYS A 39 17.80 -9.67 -4.35
CA LYS A 39 16.93 -10.64 -5.03
C LYS A 39 17.41 -10.90 -6.47
N SER A 40 16.85 -11.90 -7.14
CA SER A 40 17.19 -12.23 -8.54
C SER A 40 16.94 -11.08 -9.53
N ASP A 41 16.03 -10.17 -9.20
CA ASP A 41 15.72 -8.95 -9.97
C ASP A 41 16.55 -7.73 -9.54
N SER A 42 17.58 -7.94 -8.71
CA SER A 42 18.43 -6.90 -8.11
C SER A 42 17.71 -5.92 -7.18
N SER A 43 16.50 -6.26 -6.70
CA SER A 43 15.87 -5.53 -5.61
C SER A 43 16.45 -5.98 -4.26
N PRO A 44 16.66 -5.06 -3.29
CA PRO A 44 17.13 -5.43 -1.98
C PRO A 44 16.03 -6.13 -1.17
N VAL A 45 16.46 -7.05 -0.30
CA VAL A 45 15.60 -7.66 0.72
C VAL A 45 16.36 -7.71 2.03
N THR A 46 15.65 -7.58 3.12
CA THR A 46 16.24 -7.64 4.47
C THR A 46 15.58 -8.73 5.30
N VAL A 47 16.22 -9.06 6.43
CA VAL A 47 15.62 -9.96 7.41
C VAL A 47 14.30 -9.40 7.96
N ALA A 48 14.12 -8.07 7.94
CA ALA A 48 12.90 -7.42 8.41
C ALA A 48 11.71 -7.76 7.52
N ASP A 49 11.90 -7.73 6.19
CA ASP A 49 10.85 -8.10 5.21
C ASP A 49 10.36 -9.53 5.47
N ARG A 50 11.31 -10.47 5.56
CA ARG A 50 11.00 -11.90 5.77
C ARG A 50 10.34 -12.18 7.12
N ASP A 51 10.82 -11.57 8.21
CA ASP A 51 10.23 -11.77 9.54
C ASP A 51 8.81 -11.19 9.60
N ALA A 52 8.60 -10.02 9.02
CA ALA A 52 7.28 -9.40 8.96
C ALA A 52 6.28 -10.25 8.17
N GLU A 53 6.65 -10.71 6.96
CA GLU A 53 5.76 -11.56 6.17
C GLU A 53 5.48 -12.90 6.84
N SER A 54 6.49 -13.55 7.45
CA SER A 54 6.31 -14.81 8.17
C SER A 54 5.26 -14.68 9.27
N ARG A 55 5.34 -13.63 10.09
CA ARG A 55 4.39 -13.39 11.18
C ARG A 55 2.97 -13.12 10.68
N MET A 56 2.83 -12.30 9.64
CA MET A 56 1.52 -12.07 9.02
C MET A 56 0.91 -13.37 8.49
N ARG A 57 1.71 -14.22 7.82
CA ARG A 57 1.28 -15.53 7.31
C ARG A 57 0.82 -16.46 8.42
N GLU A 58 1.56 -16.55 9.52
CA GLU A 58 1.20 -17.37 10.68
C GLU A 58 -0.15 -16.95 11.27
N MET A 59 -0.40 -15.64 11.40
CA MET A 59 -1.68 -15.11 11.87
C MET A 59 -2.82 -15.46 10.90
N ILE A 60 -2.62 -15.25 9.60
CA ILE A 60 -3.64 -15.56 8.58
C ILE A 60 -3.97 -17.06 8.60
N GLN A 61 -2.98 -17.93 8.57
CA GLN A 61 -3.17 -19.38 8.58
C GLN A 61 -3.86 -19.88 9.85
N SER A 62 -3.57 -19.26 11.00
CA SER A 62 -4.22 -19.58 12.26
C SER A 62 -5.69 -19.19 12.29
N ARG A 63 -6.05 -18.03 11.74
CA ARG A 63 -7.43 -17.49 11.81
C ARG A 63 -8.28 -17.87 10.62
N PHE A 64 -7.67 -17.97 9.43
CA PHE A 64 -8.31 -18.23 8.14
C PHE A 64 -7.54 -19.30 7.36
N PRO A 65 -7.52 -20.57 7.80
CA PRO A 65 -6.69 -21.63 7.19
C PRO A 65 -7.03 -21.91 5.73
N ASP A 66 -8.24 -21.58 5.28
CA ASP A 66 -8.70 -21.80 3.90
C ASP A 66 -8.43 -20.60 2.98
N HIS A 67 -7.94 -19.46 3.51
CA HIS A 67 -7.62 -18.32 2.69
C HIS A 67 -6.31 -18.51 1.94
N GLY A 68 -6.22 -17.92 0.75
CA GLY A 68 -4.98 -17.80 -0.02
C GLY A 68 -4.08 -16.69 0.52
N ILE A 69 -2.80 -16.78 0.22
CA ILE A 69 -1.82 -15.73 0.49
C ILE A 69 -0.91 -15.59 -0.72
N ILE A 70 -0.75 -14.38 -1.20
CA ILE A 70 0.27 -13.97 -2.17
C ILE A 70 1.19 -12.98 -1.46
N GLY A 71 2.45 -13.32 -1.30
CA GLY A 71 3.42 -12.47 -0.62
C GLY A 71 4.64 -12.23 -1.48
N GLU A 72 5.29 -11.12 -1.24
CA GLU A 72 6.50 -10.73 -1.97
C GLU A 72 7.68 -11.67 -1.67
N GLU A 73 7.83 -12.10 -0.40
CA GLU A 73 9.02 -12.80 0.08
C GLU A 73 8.92 -14.33 -0.02
N TYR A 74 7.76 -14.88 0.29
CA TYR A 74 7.54 -16.33 0.35
C TYR A 74 6.59 -16.87 -0.73
N GLY A 75 6.15 -16.01 -1.67
CA GLY A 75 5.30 -16.40 -2.78
C GLY A 75 3.89 -16.84 -2.37
N ASN A 76 3.30 -17.80 -3.08
CA ASN A 76 1.89 -18.11 -3.00
C ASN A 76 1.60 -19.31 -2.10
N LEU A 77 0.52 -19.22 -1.32
CA LEU A 77 -0.11 -20.32 -0.60
C LEU A 77 -1.60 -20.32 -0.96
N ASN A 78 -2.19 -21.50 -1.25
CA ASN A 78 -3.59 -21.66 -1.65
C ASN A 78 -4.10 -20.62 -2.67
N PRO A 79 -3.44 -20.41 -3.82
CA PRO A 79 -3.75 -19.31 -4.73
C PRO A 79 -5.13 -19.42 -5.39
N GLU A 80 -5.77 -20.61 -5.34
CA GLU A 80 -7.12 -20.85 -5.86
C GLU A 80 -8.25 -20.53 -4.86
N SER A 81 -7.89 -20.07 -3.64
CA SER A 81 -8.89 -19.66 -2.66
C SER A 81 -9.63 -18.41 -3.15
N PRO A 82 -10.97 -18.33 -3.01
CA PRO A 82 -11.70 -17.12 -3.36
C PRO A 82 -11.28 -15.92 -2.51
N TRP A 83 -10.91 -16.12 -1.26
CA TRP A 83 -10.34 -15.11 -0.38
C TRP A 83 -8.81 -15.20 -0.40
N THR A 84 -8.14 -14.15 -0.84
CA THR A 84 -6.67 -14.13 -0.96
C THR A 84 -6.09 -12.85 -0.38
N TRP A 85 -5.24 -13.01 0.63
CA TRP A 85 -4.42 -11.93 1.19
C TRP A 85 -3.25 -11.65 0.27
N VAL A 86 -2.93 -10.37 0.07
CA VAL A 86 -1.79 -9.92 -0.73
C VAL A 86 -0.92 -9.04 0.17
N LEU A 87 0.34 -9.45 0.34
CA LEU A 87 1.23 -8.89 1.35
C LEU A 87 2.52 -8.35 0.71
N ASP A 88 2.85 -7.11 1.04
CA ASP A 88 4.16 -6.53 0.89
C ASP A 88 4.61 -6.02 2.27
N PRO A 89 5.59 -6.69 2.89
CA PRO A 89 6.05 -6.33 4.24
C PRO A 89 6.70 -4.96 4.33
N ILE A 90 7.49 -4.58 3.31
CA ILE A 90 8.19 -3.30 3.25
C ILE A 90 8.21 -2.78 1.81
N ASP A 91 7.09 -2.21 1.37
CA ASP A 91 7.10 -1.41 0.14
C ASP A 91 8.00 -0.18 0.34
N GLY A 92 8.89 0.04 -0.61
CA GLY A 92 9.95 1.04 -0.45
C GLY A 92 11.18 0.52 0.30
N THR A 93 11.61 -0.73 0.05
CA THR A 93 12.80 -1.32 0.68
C THR A 93 14.05 -0.45 0.49
N ARG A 94 14.18 0.26 -0.64
CA ARG A 94 15.28 1.23 -0.87
C ARG A 94 15.22 2.41 0.09
N ALA A 95 14.03 2.91 0.40
CA ALA A 95 13.82 3.94 1.41
C ALA A 95 14.19 3.40 2.80
N PHE A 96 13.72 2.19 3.14
CA PHE A 96 14.01 1.53 4.41
C PHE A 96 15.51 1.36 4.67
N ILE A 97 16.28 0.77 3.74
CA ILE A 97 17.72 0.52 3.91
C ILE A 97 18.56 1.79 3.99
N THR A 98 18.08 2.88 3.40
CA THR A 98 18.75 4.20 3.47
C THR A 98 18.32 5.04 4.68
N GLY A 99 17.40 4.53 5.51
CA GLY A 99 16.89 5.22 6.70
C GLY A 99 15.90 6.34 6.40
N ASN A 100 15.35 6.40 5.17
CA ASN A 100 14.24 7.28 4.82
C ASN A 100 12.95 6.70 5.44
N PRO A 101 12.13 7.50 6.16
CA PRO A 101 10.93 6.99 6.85
C PRO A 101 9.73 6.74 5.92
N LEU A 102 9.81 7.08 4.64
CA LEU A 102 8.72 6.95 3.67
C LEU A 102 8.76 5.55 3.01
N PHE A 103 8.39 4.57 3.77
CA PHE A 103 8.14 3.18 3.37
C PHE A 103 6.93 2.67 4.14
N GLY A 104 6.32 1.59 3.70
CA GLY A 104 5.16 1.05 4.39
C GLY A 104 4.96 -0.44 4.23
N THR A 105 4.10 -1.01 5.07
CA THR A 105 3.56 -2.36 4.94
C THR A 105 2.24 -2.29 4.20
N LEU A 106 2.09 -3.08 3.14
CA LEU A 106 0.89 -3.16 2.34
C LEU A 106 0.17 -4.48 2.62
N ILE A 107 -1.11 -4.39 2.96
CA ILE A 107 -1.98 -5.55 3.20
C ILE A 107 -3.25 -5.38 2.38
N GLY A 108 -3.39 -6.21 1.35
CA GLY A 108 -4.61 -6.30 0.55
C GLY A 108 -5.39 -7.57 0.87
N LEU A 109 -6.70 -7.53 0.74
CA LEU A 109 -7.55 -8.72 0.71
C LEU A 109 -8.43 -8.68 -0.53
N MET A 110 -8.37 -9.74 -1.33
CA MET A 110 -9.22 -9.93 -2.50
C MET A 110 -10.30 -10.98 -2.23
N TYR A 111 -11.43 -10.82 -2.89
CA TYR A 111 -12.45 -11.86 -3.04
C TYR A 111 -12.70 -12.10 -4.53
N GLU A 112 -12.47 -13.34 -4.99
CA GLU A 112 -12.59 -13.72 -6.41
C GLU A 112 -11.83 -12.77 -7.36
N GLY A 113 -10.66 -12.29 -6.92
CA GLY A 113 -9.80 -11.38 -7.67
C GLY A 113 -10.15 -9.89 -7.54
N GLU A 114 -11.26 -9.54 -6.89
CA GLU A 114 -11.64 -8.14 -6.63
C GLU A 114 -11.02 -7.63 -5.32
N PRO A 115 -10.36 -6.47 -5.30
CA PRO A 115 -9.87 -5.85 -4.07
C PRO A 115 -11.02 -5.46 -3.15
N MET A 116 -11.03 -5.98 -1.94
CA MET A 116 -12.07 -5.75 -0.93
C MET A 116 -11.59 -4.89 0.23
N ILE A 117 -10.34 -5.08 0.64
CA ILE A 117 -9.71 -4.38 1.78
C ILE A 117 -8.31 -3.98 1.38
N GLY A 118 -7.89 -2.81 1.83
CA GLY A 118 -6.53 -2.33 1.70
C GLY A 118 -6.07 -1.57 2.94
N VAL A 119 -4.85 -1.88 3.39
CA VAL A 119 -4.15 -1.16 4.45
C VAL A 119 -2.80 -0.71 3.94
N ILE A 120 -2.52 0.58 4.08
CA ILE A 120 -1.18 1.17 3.94
C ILE A 120 -0.75 1.58 5.34
N HIS A 121 0.26 0.93 5.88
CA HIS A 121 0.79 1.24 7.20
C HIS A 121 2.22 1.77 7.08
N ALA A 122 2.44 3.02 7.49
CA ALA A 122 3.74 3.67 7.51
C ALA A 122 4.31 3.68 8.94
N PRO A 123 5.01 2.62 9.38
CA PRO A 123 5.37 2.42 10.79
C PRO A 123 6.35 3.47 11.31
N ALA A 124 7.26 3.96 10.46
CA ALA A 124 8.26 4.96 10.86
C ALA A 124 7.65 6.31 11.23
N THR A 125 6.55 6.69 10.58
CA THR A 125 5.79 7.91 10.88
C THR A 125 4.64 7.66 11.86
N GLY A 126 4.20 6.42 11.99
CA GLY A 126 3.06 6.00 12.81
C GLY A 126 1.72 6.40 12.20
N GLU A 127 1.66 6.35 10.87
CA GLU A 127 0.49 6.69 10.08
C GLU A 127 -0.09 5.44 9.43
N ARG A 128 -1.40 5.42 9.26
CA ARG A 128 -2.11 4.31 8.62
C ARG A 128 -3.30 4.81 7.82
N TRP A 129 -3.47 4.26 6.63
CA TRP A 129 -4.68 4.35 5.82
C TRP A 129 -5.29 2.95 5.73
N ALA A 130 -6.58 2.85 6.02
CA ALA A 130 -7.32 1.59 6.00
C ALA A 130 -8.66 1.79 5.30
N ALA A 131 -9.00 0.88 4.39
CA ALA A 131 -10.21 0.97 3.59
C ALA A 131 -10.82 -0.41 3.35
N ALA A 132 -12.14 -0.46 3.29
CA ALA A 132 -12.89 -1.62 2.85
C ALA A 132 -14.03 -1.18 1.91
N LYS A 133 -14.42 -2.09 1.01
CA LYS A 133 -15.50 -1.85 0.03
C LYS A 133 -16.77 -1.43 0.75
N ASN A 134 -17.36 -0.30 0.35
CA ASN A 134 -18.53 0.36 0.94
C ASN A 134 -18.32 1.02 2.33
N PHE A 135 -17.12 1.01 2.89
CA PHE A 135 -16.82 1.66 4.18
C PHE A 135 -16.04 2.96 4.04
N GLY A 136 -15.54 3.24 2.82
CA GLY A 136 -14.65 4.38 2.59
C GLY A 136 -13.22 4.09 3.04
N CYS A 137 -12.43 5.16 3.13
CA CYS A 137 -11.06 5.13 3.62
C CYS A 137 -10.91 5.99 4.87
N THR A 138 -10.21 5.48 5.87
CA THR A 138 -9.84 6.21 7.08
C THR A 138 -8.33 6.41 7.16
N TYR A 139 -7.91 7.52 7.76
CA TYR A 139 -6.55 7.84 8.11
C TYR A 139 -6.42 7.98 9.62
N GLN A 140 -5.34 7.45 10.18
CA GLN A 140 -4.94 7.67 11.56
C GLN A 140 -3.46 7.99 11.66
N ASP A 141 -3.09 8.80 12.65
CA ASP A 141 -1.72 9.05 13.08
C ASP A 141 -1.61 8.94 14.60
N ARG A 142 -0.38 9.05 15.14
CA ARG A 142 -0.11 8.91 16.59
C ARG A 142 -0.93 9.85 17.50
N ASN A 143 -1.40 10.95 16.96
CA ASN A 143 -2.09 12.00 17.74
C ASN A 143 -3.60 12.06 17.46
N ASN A 144 -4.02 11.49 16.34
CA ASN A 144 -5.40 11.62 15.85
C ASN A 144 -5.95 10.25 15.47
N PRO A 145 -7.02 9.81 16.13
CA PRO A 145 -7.72 8.59 15.72
C PRO A 145 -8.47 8.82 14.41
N ASN A 146 -8.84 7.75 13.78
CA ASN A 146 -9.54 7.63 12.52
C ASN A 146 -10.29 8.86 12.00
N ARG A 147 -9.79 9.44 10.91
CA ARG A 147 -10.43 10.50 10.14
C ARG A 147 -10.77 9.96 8.76
N SER A 148 -11.96 10.28 8.25
CA SER A 148 -12.31 9.93 6.87
C SER A 148 -11.37 10.64 5.89
N CYS A 149 -10.86 9.89 4.92
CA CYS A 149 -10.06 10.42 3.82
C CYS A 149 -10.96 11.13 2.81
N LYS A 150 -10.41 12.14 2.15
CA LYS A 150 -11.07 12.85 1.05
C LYS A 150 -10.01 13.44 0.12
N THR A 151 -10.16 13.24 -1.19
CA THR A 151 -9.28 13.87 -2.20
C THR A 151 -9.43 15.38 -2.20
N SER A 152 -8.45 16.06 -2.80
CA SER A 152 -8.42 17.52 -2.91
C SER A 152 -9.54 18.10 -3.78
N GLY A 153 -10.13 17.29 -4.69
CA GLY A 153 -11.16 17.72 -5.65
C GLY A 153 -10.64 18.64 -6.76
N LYS A 154 -9.32 18.79 -6.94
CA LYS A 154 -8.77 19.60 -8.02
C LYS A 154 -8.93 18.91 -9.38
N THR A 155 -9.31 19.68 -10.39
CA THR A 155 -9.58 19.23 -11.76
C THR A 155 -8.58 19.76 -12.78
N GLU A 156 -7.86 20.85 -12.44
CA GLU A 156 -6.93 21.52 -13.35
C GLU A 156 -5.48 21.11 -13.10
N PHE A 157 -4.77 20.63 -14.10
CA PHE A 157 -3.34 20.26 -13.96
C PHE A 157 -2.47 21.38 -13.41
N SER A 158 -2.75 22.64 -13.78
CA SER A 158 -1.99 23.80 -13.29
C SER A 158 -2.08 24.04 -11.77
N GLU A 159 -3.00 23.37 -11.10
CA GLU A 159 -3.18 23.44 -9.65
C GLU A 159 -2.69 22.18 -8.92
N THR A 160 -2.39 21.09 -9.66
CA THR A 160 -2.09 19.78 -9.08
C THR A 160 -0.64 19.62 -8.68
N PHE A 161 -0.43 18.83 -7.62
CA PHE A 161 0.86 18.31 -7.20
C PHE A 161 0.99 16.86 -7.67
N LEU A 162 1.92 16.62 -8.59
CA LEU A 162 2.25 15.30 -9.12
C LEU A 162 3.39 14.69 -8.31
N TYR A 163 3.23 13.42 -7.93
CA TYR A 163 4.28 12.60 -7.34
C TYR A 163 4.49 11.31 -8.12
N SER A 164 5.71 10.78 -8.03
CA SER A 164 6.11 9.46 -8.52
C SER A 164 7.30 9.01 -7.70
N THR A 165 7.48 7.71 -7.51
CA THR A 165 8.59 7.20 -6.70
C THR A 165 9.92 7.44 -7.36
N ASP A 166 10.10 7.04 -8.61
CA ASP A 166 11.39 7.20 -9.31
C ASP A 166 11.18 7.36 -10.82
N PRO A 167 11.83 8.33 -11.48
CA PRO A 167 11.77 8.45 -12.94
C PRO A 167 12.25 7.21 -13.69
N SER A 168 13.12 6.40 -13.10
CA SER A 168 13.64 5.17 -13.71
C SER A 168 12.63 4.02 -13.79
N MET A 169 11.46 4.16 -13.16
CA MET A 169 10.36 3.19 -13.29
C MET A 169 9.75 3.17 -14.69
N PHE A 170 9.96 4.22 -15.48
CA PHE A 170 9.35 4.40 -16.79
C PHE A 170 10.31 4.01 -17.91
N ASP A 171 9.85 3.20 -18.84
CA ASP A 171 10.55 3.01 -20.11
C ASP A 171 10.52 4.30 -20.96
N GLU A 172 11.24 4.32 -22.09
CA GLU A 172 11.33 5.49 -22.95
C GLU A 172 9.97 5.96 -23.50
N ILE A 173 9.05 5.02 -23.78
CA ILE A 173 7.71 5.33 -24.30
C ILE A 173 6.84 5.93 -23.19
N GLN A 174 6.88 5.33 -22.01
CA GLN A 174 6.15 5.79 -20.82
C GLN A 174 6.66 7.18 -20.39
N ALA A 175 7.97 7.37 -20.31
CA ALA A 175 8.59 8.66 -19.99
C ALA A 175 8.21 9.76 -20.99
N ALA A 176 8.18 9.44 -22.29
CA ALA A 176 7.73 10.39 -23.32
C ALA A 176 6.26 10.81 -23.16
N ARG A 177 5.40 9.94 -22.62
CA ARG A 177 3.98 10.24 -22.30
C ARG A 177 3.84 11.02 -20.99
N LEU A 178 4.68 10.75 -20.00
CA LEU A 178 4.66 11.43 -18.71
C LEU A 178 5.14 12.89 -18.82
N HIS A 179 6.19 13.13 -19.59
CA HIS A 179 6.83 14.46 -19.68
C HIS A 179 5.89 15.63 -20.05
N PRO A 180 4.91 15.50 -20.96
CA PRO A 180 3.92 16.57 -21.21
C PRO A 180 3.01 16.85 -20.00
N ILE A 181 2.72 15.86 -19.16
CA ILE A 181 1.93 16.01 -17.92
C ILE A 181 2.75 16.77 -16.89
N GLU A 182 4.00 16.36 -16.69
CA GLU A 182 4.93 17.03 -15.76
C GLU A 182 5.12 18.52 -16.03
N LYS A 183 5.01 18.95 -17.29
CA LYS A 183 5.09 20.37 -17.67
C LYS A 183 3.83 21.17 -17.37
N LYS A 184 2.70 20.52 -17.20
CA LYS A 184 1.40 21.17 -16.96
C LYS A 184 1.06 21.30 -15.49
N VAL A 185 1.59 20.41 -14.63
CA VAL A 185 1.29 20.42 -13.21
C VAL A 185 1.96 21.58 -12.49
N LYS A 186 1.37 22.02 -11.37
CA LYS A 186 1.89 23.10 -10.54
C LYS A 186 3.24 22.75 -9.92
N ASN A 187 3.42 21.51 -9.50
CA ASN A 187 4.66 21.02 -8.92
C ASN A 187 4.77 19.50 -9.12
N ARG A 188 6.01 19.01 -9.15
CA ARG A 188 6.30 17.57 -9.19
C ARG A 188 7.37 17.21 -8.17
N ARG A 189 7.27 16.00 -7.62
CA ARG A 189 8.24 15.44 -6.70
C ARG A 189 8.42 13.95 -6.94
N TYR A 190 9.54 13.42 -6.47
CA TYR A 190 9.90 12.02 -6.55
C TYR A 190 10.23 11.48 -5.16
N GLY A 191 10.04 10.17 -4.98
CA GLY A 191 10.20 9.44 -3.73
C GLY A 191 8.91 9.36 -2.92
N GLY A 192 8.76 8.28 -2.17
CA GLY A 192 7.67 8.10 -1.23
C GLY A 192 6.93 6.77 -1.33
N ASP A 193 7.18 5.97 -2.38
CA ASP A 193 6.66 4.61 -2.52
C ASP A 193 5.15 4.56 -2.17
N CYS A 194 4.64 3.56 -1.46
CA CYS A 194 3.22 3.47 -1.11
C CYS A 194 2.66 4.65 -0.28
N TYR A 195 3.52 5.36 0.43
CA TYR A 195 3.11 6.53 1.22
C TYR A 195 2.45 7.61 0.35
N LEU A 196 2.83 7.71 -0.93
CA LEU A 196 2.22 8.64 -1.89
C LEU A 196 0.72 8.40 -2.06
N TYR A 197 0.29 7.15 -2.06
CA TYR A 197 -1.12 6.78 -2.23
C TYR A 197 -1.96 7.12 -0.98
N GLY A 198 -1.38 7.02 0.21
CA GLY A 198 -1.98 7.53 1.42
C GLY A 198 -2.15 9.06 1.40
N MET A 199 -1.12 9.78 0.93
CA MET A 199 -1.19 11.23 0.72
C MET A 199 -2.25 11.62 -0.32
N LEU A 200 -2.38 10.84 -1.40
CA LEU A 200 -3.40 11.03 -2.44
C LEU A 200 -4.81 10.86 -1.86
N ALA A 201 -5.04 9.77 -1.14
CA ALA A 201 -6.32 9.50 -0.47
C ALA A 201 -6.70 10.58 0.56
N SER A 202 -5.70 11.21 1.19
CA SER A 202 -5.90 12.31 2.14
C SER A 202 -6.06 13.69 1.48
N GLY A 203 -5.93 13.79 0.15
CA GLY A 203 -6.02 15.05 -0.60
C GLY A 203 -4.85 16.00 -0.39
N TRP A 204 -3.72 15.51 0.13
CA TRP A 204 -2.51 16.32 0.31
C TRP A 204 -1.71 16.47 -0.99
N ILE A 205 -1.81 15.49 -1.87
CA ILE A 205 -1.34 15.52 -3.25
C ILE A 205 -2.51 15.15 -4.18
N ASP A 206 -2.34 15.38 -5.47
CA ASP A 206 -3.48 15.34 -6.40
C ASP A 206 -3.32 14.28 -7.49
N LEU A 207 -2.09 13.84 -7.75
CA LEU A 207 -1.80 12.88 -8.82
C LEU A 207 -0.57 12.06 -8.46
N VAL A 208 -0.69 10.74 -8.59
CA VAL A 208 0.42 9.78 -8.52
C VAL A 208 0.46 9.04 -9.85
N ILE A 209 1.63 8.96 -10.47
CA ILE A 209 1.84 8.20 -11.71
C ILE A 209 3.06 7.31 -11.50
N GLU A 210 2.86 6.01 -11.64
CA GLU A 210 3.90 5.00 -11.49
C GLU A 210 3.79 3.92 -12.57
N ALA A 211 4.84 3.13 -12.74
CA ALA A 211 4.93 2.06 -13.70
C ALA A 211 5.65 0.85 -13.10
N SER A 212 5.55 -0.30 -13.77
CA SER A 212 6.27 -1.53 -13.41
C SER A 212 5.93 -2.10 -12.02
N MET A 213 4.72 -1.79 -11.51
CA MET A 213 4.23 -2.28 -10.22
C MET A 213 3.81 -3.75 -10.31
N LYS A 214 4.07 -4.49 -9.26
CA LYS A 214 3.64 -5.88 -9.09
C LYS A 214 2.31 -5.95 -8.34
N LEU A 215 1.75 -7.16 -8.24
CA LEU A 215 0.44 -7.36 -7.60
C LEU A 215 0.43 -6.91 -6.12
N PHE A 216 1.48 -7.21 -5.38
CA PHE A 216 1.59 -6.88 -3.96
C PHE A 216 1.80 -5.38 -3.73
N ASP A 217 2.35 -4.64 -4.71
CA ASP A 217 2.47 -3.18 -4.65
C ASP A 217 1.10 -2.49 -4.83
N VAL A 218 0.13 -3.13 -5.53
CA VAL A 218 -1.09 -2.45 -6.00
C VAL A 218 -2.34 -2.83 -5.21
N MET A 219 -2.48 -4.10 -4.78
CA MET A 219 -3.76 -4.60 -4.26
C MET A 219 -4.25 -3.88 -3.00
N ALA A 220 -3.35 -3.45 -2.12
CA ALA A 220 -3.73 -2.66 -0.96
C ALA A 220 -4.08 -1.21 -1.32
N LEU A 221 -3.47 -0.67 -2.37
CA LEU A 221 -3.66 0.73 -2.78
C LEU A 221 -5.03 0.98 -3.39
N ILE A 222 -5.57 0.00 -4.14
CA ILE A 222 -6.84 0.14 -4.85
C ILE A 222 -7.99 0.49 -3.89
N PRO A 223 -8.26 -0.26 -2.80
CA PRO A 223 -9.31 0.10 -1.85
C PRO A 223 -9.09 1.48 -1.23
N VAL A 224 -7.85 1.81 -0.86
CA VAL A 224 -7.53 3.11 -0.24
C VAL A 224 -7.81 4.28 -1.18
N CYS A 225 -7.49 4.13 -2.47
CA CYS A 225 -7.64 5.22 -3.44
C CYS A 225 -9.04 5.30 -4.07
N LEU A 226 -9.75 4.18 -4.23
CA LEU A 226 -11.00 4.13 -5.00
C LEU A 226 -12.28 4.04 -4.16
N LEU A 227 -12.24 3.41 -2.99
CA LEU A 227 -13.48 3.07 -2.28
C LEU A 227 -14.19 4.25 -1.63
N TYR A 228 -13.55 5.39 -1.43
CA TYR A 228 -14.26 6.59 -1.00
C TYR A 228 -14.71 7.48 -2.16
N THR A 229 -14.29 7.20 -3.39
CA THR A 229 -14.76 7.91 -4.60
C THR A 229 -16.08 7.36 -5.13
N SER A 230 -16.62 6.28 -4.57
CA SER A 230 -17.91 5.71 -5.01
C SER A 230 -19.09 6.68 -4.85
N ASP A 231 -19.03 7.61 -3.91
CA ASP A 231 -20.06 8.66 -3.75
C ASP A 231 -19.91 9.83 -4.73
N ALA A 232 -18.79 9.92 -5.46
CA ALA A 232 -18.54 11.00 -6.42
C ALA A 232 -18.85 10.60 -7.88
N ALA A 233 -19.16 9.33 -8.13
CA ALA A 233 -19.52 8.84 -9.47
C ALA A 233 -21.03 8.86 -9.74
N ASP A 234 -21.85 9.13 -8.72
CA ASP A 234 -23.32 9.18 -8.80
C ASP A 234 -23.88 10.63 -8.77
N GLU A 235 -23.03 11.66 -8.78
CA GLU A 235 -23.38 13.06 -9.00
C GLU A 235 -22.84 13.54 -10.38
#